data_f0438a750a89a58303366760f1dc00a2
#
_entry.id   f0438a750a89a58303366760f1dc00a2
#
_cell.length_a   1.000
_cell.length_b   1.000
_cell.length_c   1.000
_cell.angle_alpha   90.00
_cell.angle_beta   90.00
_cell.angle_gamma   90.00
#
_symmetry.space_group_name_H-M   'P 1'
#
loop_
_entity.id
_entity.type
_entity.pdbx_description
1 polymer ?
#
loop_
_entity_poly.entity_id
_entity_poly.type
_entity_poly.pdbx_seq_one_letter_code
_entity_poly.pdbx_strand_id
1 'polypeptide(L)'
;MDFGYTEEQIALRDTARDWLAARYPADRLIAIADDLSGPGGDQDAWQQIEKLGWLDAAAEGAVETGLLLQECGRALLPAPFFVTVGLASAFGVDTLHPTTLAHVERGAHHLTDNVTAAVDADGLITGCKLLVPDVGTTSKAVVTTQSGPRLVAIEDARVVAHSTVDRTRRLGDLLLEGTPSEPVPVSNLTRVQAWILAACANEAVGVAERVLEIATAHASTRMQFGRVIGTYQAVSHQLADCYVATELARSLAIWASWALDADDPSALLAAAAAKADAGAAAVKACEAAIQVHGGIGFTWDSILHRYYKRAQFLDAFEGSAARQRGDIAATILSS
;
A
#
# COMPACT_ATOMS: atom_id res chain seq x y z
N MET A 1 -12.94 22.51 9.80
CA MET A 1 -12.49 21.32 9.08
C MET A 1 -13.39 20.18 9.54
N ASP A 2 -14.17 19.62 8.63
CA ASP A 2 -15.01 18.46 8.92
C ASP A 2 -14.32 17.23 8.32
N PHE A 3 -13.98 16.26 9.16
CA PHE A 3 -13.37 14.99 8.74
C PHE A 3 -14.40 13.85 8.63
N GLY A 4 -15.70 14.17 8.70
CA GLY A 4 -16.77 13.21 8.46
C GLY A 4 -16.84 12.84 6.98
N TYR A 5 -17.02 11.55 6.71
CA TYR A 5 -17.28 11.07 5.35
C TYR A 5 -18.71 11.44 4.91
N THR A 6 -18.88 11.78 3.64
CA THR A 6 -20.20 11.96 3.02
C THR A 6 -20.94 10.62 2.90
N GLU A 7 -22.26 10.68 2.67
CA GLU A 7 -23.06 9.47 2.43
C GLU A 7 -22.55 8.68 1.21
N GLU A 8 -22.08 9.36 0.17
CA GLU A 8 -21.52 8.76 -1.04
C GLU A 8 -20.19 8.06 -0.76
N GLN A 9 -19.30 8.67 0.02
CA GLN A 9 -18.05 8.09 0.46
C GLN A 9 -18.26 6.86 1.35
N ILE A 10 -19.26 6.90 2.25
CA ILE A 10 -19.65 5.75 3.07
C ILE A 10 -20.17 4.62 2.17
N ALA A 11 -21.04 4.92 1.20
CA ALA A 11 -21.56 3.93 0.27
C ALA A 11 -20.45 3.31 -0.61
N LEU A 12 -19.48 4.10 -1.08
CA LEU A 12 -18.31 3.62 -1.82
C LEU A 12 -17.50 2.63 -0.98
N ARG A 13 -17.17 3.00 0.27
CA ARG A 13 -16.44 2.14 1.20
C ARG A 13 -17.17 0.82 1.45
N ASP A 14 -18.46 0.89 1.78
CA ASP A 14 -19.24 -0.28 2.17
C ASP A 14 -19.44 -1.24 0.99
N THR A 15 -19.71 -0.70 -0.21
CA THR A 15 -19.78 -1.49 -1.45
C THR A 15 -18.46 -2.16 -1.78
N ALA A 16 -17.32 -1.44 -1.63
CA ALA A 16 -16.00 -1.99 -1.86
C ALA A 16 -15.69 -3.12 -0.85
N ARG A 17 -16.02 -2.91 0.42
CA ARG A 17 -15.85 -3.91 1.50
C ARG A 17 -16.62 -5.19 1.19
N ASP A 18 -17.88 -5.07 0.85
CA ASP A 18 -18.75 -6.22 0.57
C ASP A 18 -18.25 -7.02 -0.64
N TRP A 19 -17.87 -6.32 -1.72
CA TRP A 19 -17.34 -6.98 -2.91
C TRP A 19 -16.03 -7.71 -2.61
N LEU A 20 -15.10 -7.06 -1.91
CA LEU A 20 -13.81 -7.64 -1.54
C LEU A 20 -13.98 -8.84 -0.60
N ALA A 21 -14.85 -8.74 0.39
CA ALA A 21 -15.12 -9.84 1.33
C ALA A 21 -15.72 -11.06 0.62
N ALA A 22 -16.63 -10.85 -0.32
CA ALA A 22 -17.23 -11.93 -1.12
C ALA A 22 -16.22 -12.56 -2.09
N ARG A 23 -15.34 -11.74 -2.69
CA ARG A 23 -14.40 -12.22 -3.69
C ARG A 23 -13.15 -12.87 -3.12
N TYR A 24 -12.66 -12.41 -1.97
CA TYR A 24 -11.39 -12.85 -1.36
C TYR A 24 -11.58 -13.41 0.05
N PRO A 25 -12.38 -14.49 0.22
CA PRO A 25 -12.33 -15.25 1.46
C PRO A 25 -10.92 -15.81 1.67
N ALA A 26 -10.56 -16.11 2.91
CA ALA A 26 -9.18 -16.47 3.28
C ALA A 26 -8.60 -17.61 2.43
N ASP A 27 -9.39 -18.67 2.19
CA ASP A 27 -8.94 -19.83 1.40
C ASP A 27 -8.58 -19.46 -0.03
N ARG A 28 -9.39 -18.61 -0.68
CA ARG A 28 -9.10 -18.13 -2.04
C ARG A 28 -7.85 -17.25 -2.07
N LEU A 29 -7.71 -16.36 -1.11
CA LEU A 29 -6.52 -15.50 -1.02
C LEU A 29 -5.26 -16.32 -0.79
N ILE A 30 -5.32 -17.34 0.07
CA ILE A 30 -4.22 -18.27 0.30
C ILE A 30 -3.86 -19.01 -1.00
N ALA A 31 -4.84 -19.52 -1.72
CA ALA A 31 -4.62 -20.21 -2.99
C ALA A 31 -3.94 -19.33 -4.04
N ILE A 32 -4.38 -18.07 -4.21
CA ILE A 32 -3.77 -17.10 -5.13
C ILE A 32 -2.32 -16.78 -4.70
N ALA A 33 -2.10 -16.56 -3.42
CA ALA A 33 -0.78 -16.22 -2.91
C ALA A 33 0.22 -17.37 -3.01
N ASP A 34 -0.24 -18.61 -2.89
CA ASP A 34 0.62 -19.81 -2.93
C ASP A 34 0.82 -20.36 -4.34
N ASP A 35 0.05 -19.93 -5.32
CA ASP A 35 0.31 -20.23 -6.72
C ASP A 35 1.53 -19.44 -7.22
N LEU A 36 2.66 -20.14 -7.33
CA LEU A 36 3.92 -19.58 -7.83
C LEU A 36 4.15 -19.85 -9.33
N SER A 37 3.21 -20.49 -10.02
CA SER A 37 3.34 -20.85 -11.43
C SER A 37 3.09 -19.70 -12.40
N GLY A 38 2.38 -18.66 -11.95
CA GLY A 38 2.00 -17.50 -12.74
C GLY A 38 2.62 -16.19 -12.28
N PRO A 39 2.26 -15.06 -12.91
CA PRO A 39 2.76 -13.71 -12.59
C PRO A 39 2.33 -13.23 -11.20
N GLY A 40 1.35 -13.91 -10.60
CA GLY A 40 0.72 -13.57 -9.33
C GLY A 40 -0.59 -12.79 -9.52
N GLY A 41 -1.31 -12.63 -8.41
CA GLY A 41 -2.54 -11.86 -8.37
C GLY A 41 -3.75 -12.53 -9.03
N ASP A 42 -4.88 -11.84 -8.97
CA ASP A 42 -6.13 -12.20 -9.63
C ASP A 42 -6.21 -11.41 -10.95
N GLN A 43 -5.98 -12.09 -12.06
CA GLN A 43 -5.90 -11.49 -13.40
C GLN A 43 -7.23 -10.84 -13.84
N ASP A 44 -8.36 -11.35 -13.35
CA ASP A 44 -9.70 -10.83 -13.71
C ASP A 44 -10.11 -9.63 -12.83
N ALA A 45 -9.38 -9.38 -11.74
CA ALA A 45 -9.75 -8.36 -10.76
C ALA A 45 -9.77 -6.96 -11.38
N TRP A 46 -8.81 -6.63 -12.25
CA TRP A 46 -8.71 -5.28 -12.85
C TRP A 46 -9.97 -4.91 -13.63
N GLN A 47 -10.44 -5.79 -14.50
CA GLN A 47 -11.66 -5.56 -15.28
C GLN A 47 -12.91 -5.43 -14.39
N GLN A 48 -12.93 -6.11 -13.24
CA GLN A 48 -14.04 -5.96 -12.29
C GLN A 48 -13.96 -4.63 -11.54
N ILE A 49 -12.76 -4.21 -11.12
CA ILE A 49 -12.50 -2.91 -10.49
C ILE A 49 -12.95 -1.77 -11.40
N GLU A 50 -12.61 -1.84 -12.70
CA GLU A 50 -13.05 -0.89 -13.71
C GLU A 50 -14.59 -0.84 -13.81
N LYS A 51 -15.24 -2.01 -13.94
CA LYS A 51 -16.71 -2.10 -14.03
C LYS A 51 -17.44 -1.62 -12.78
N LEU A 52 -16.81 -1.68 -11.61
CA LEU A 52 -17.34 -1.16 -10.35
C LEU A 52 -17.18 0.35 -10.22
N GLY A 53 -16.52 1.00 -11.18
CA GLY A 53 -16.30 2.46 -11.15
C GLY A 53 -15.24 2.91 -10.13
N TRP A 54 -14.38 2.01 -9.63
CA TRP A 54 -13.37 2.39 -8.63
C TRP A 54 -12.30 3.31 -9.20
N LEU A 55 -12.01 3.20 -10.51
CA LEU A 55 -11.04 4.08 -11.17
C LEU A 55 -11.58 5.49 -11.28
N ASP A 56 -12.88 5.62 -11.59
CA ASP A 56 -13.58 6.91 -11.65
C ASP A 56 -13.66 7.54 -10.26
N ALA A 57 -14.07 6.76 -9.24
CA ALA A 57 -14.11 7.23 -7.85
C ALA A 57 -12.72 7.67 -7.35
N ALA A 58 -11.67 6.91 -7.65
CA ALA A 58 -10.30 7.30 -7.29
C ALA A 58 -9.82 8.57 -8.01
N ALA A 59 -10.34 8.87 -9.19
CA ALA A 59 -10.02 10.09 -9.93
C ALA A 59 -10.70 11.35 -9.34
N GLU A 60 -11.71 11.19 -8.47
CA GLU A 60 -12.37 12.32 -7.78
C GLU A 60 -11.42 12.96 -6.74
N GLY A 61 -10.62 12.15 -6.02
CA GLY A 61 -9.67 12.70 -5.07
C GLY A 61 -8.90 11.68 -4.23
N ALA A 62 -8.07 12.23 -3.34
CA ALA A 62 -7.25 11.45 -2.42
C ALA A 62 -8.08 10.82 -1.29
N VAL A 63 -9.22 11.39 -0.93
CA VAL A 63 -10.12 10.84 0.10
C VAL A 63 -10.75 9.55 -0.42
N GLU A 64 -11.36 9.56 -1.61
CA GLU A 64 -11.96 8.38 -2.25
C GLU A 64 -10.91 7.30 -2.52
N THR A 65 -9.74 7.70 -3.05
CA THR A 65 -8.59 6.81 -3.21
C THR A 65 -8.20 6.18 -1.88
N GLY A 66 -8.12 6.96 -0.81
CA GLY A 66 -7.78 6.50 0.53
C GLY A 66 -8.75 5.46 1.07
N LEU A 67 -10.06 5.70 0.91
CA LEU A 67 -11.12 4.75 1.31
C LEU A 67 -10.98 3.41 0.59
N LEU A 68 -10.81 3.44 -0.73
CA LEU A 68 -10.61 2.22 -1.52
C LEU A 68 -9.34 1.48 -1.11
N LEU A 69 -8.23 2.19 -0.86
CA LEU A 69 -6.98 1.58 -0.42
C LEU A 69 -7.09 0.97 0.98
N GLN A 70 -7.85 1.56 1.90
CA GLN A 70 -8.14 0.93 3.20
C GLN A 70 -8.85 -0.42 3.01
N GLU A 71 -9.88 -0.47 2.17
CA GLU A 71 -10.59 -1.73 1.90
C GLU A 71 -9.70 -2.75 1.16
N CYS A 72 -8.84 -2.30 0.24
CA CYS A 72 -7.83 -3.16 -0.39
C CYS A 72 -6.84 -3.75 0.63
N GLY A 73 -6.39 -2.96 1.61
CA GLY A 73 -5.54 -3.42 2.71
C GLY A 73 -6.25 -4.45 3.59
N ARG A 74 -7.52 -4.21 3.93
CA ARG A 74 -8.37 -5.15 4.68
C ARG A 74 -8.48 -6.51 4.01
N ALA A 75 -8.56 -6.54 2.69
CA ALA A 75 -8.72 -7.76 1.90
C ALA A 75 -7.39 -8.37 1.42
N LEU A 76 -6.24 -7.69 1.66
CA LEU A 76 -4.97 -8.02 1.00
C LEU A 76 -5.14 -8.17 -0.52
N LEU A 77 -5.87 -7.25 -1.15
CA LEU A 77 -6.23 -7.33 -2.56
C LEU A 77 -5.03 -7.77 -3.43
N PRO A 78 -5.11 -8.95 -4.09
CA PRO A 78 -4.04 -9.45 -4.94
C PRO A 78 -4.21 -8.95 -6.38
N ALA A 79 -4.25 -7.62 -6.55
CA ALA A 79 -4.38 -6.96 -7.84
C ALA A 79 -3.61 -5.63 -7.82
N PRO A 80 -3.18 -5.10 -8.97
CA PRO A 80 -2.27 -3.94 -9.03
C PRO A 80 -2.96 -2.59 -8.74
N PHE A 81 -4.01 -2.54 -7.90
CA PHE A 81 -4.72 -1.31 -7.57
C PHE A 81 -3.84 -0.34 -6.78
N PHE A 82 -3.14 -0.83 -5.75
CA PHE A 82 -2.22 0.01 -4.97
C PHE A 82 -1.14 0.63 -5.85
N VAL A 83 -0.50 -0.15 -6.70
CA VAL A 83 0.60 0.36 -7.54
C VAL A 83 0.13 1.31 -8.62
N THR A 84 -1.08 1.09 -9.16
CA THR A 84 -1.63 1.95 -10.22
C THR A 84 -2.23 3.22 -9.64
N VAL A 85 -3.17 3.10 -8.71
CA VAL A 85 -3.92 4.24 -8.16
C VAL A 85 -3.17 4.90 -6.99
N GLY A 86 -2.50 4.11 -6.16
CA GLY A 86 -1.74 4.63 -5.02
C GLY A 86 -0.35 5.19 -5.39
N LEU A 87 0.31 4.67 -6.43
CA LEU A 87 1.67 5.06 -6.77
C LEU A 87 1.76 5.78 -8.12
N ALA A 88 1.43 5.11 -9.23
CA ALA A 88 1.67 5.62 -10.57
C ALA A 88 0.79 6.83 -10.92
N SER A 89 -0.48 6.86 -10.49
CA SER A 89 -1.39 7.98 -10.74
C SER A 89 -0.90 9.31 -10.18
N ALA A 90 -0.10 9.28 -9.11
CA ALA A 90 0.54 10.46 -8.53
C ALA A 90 1.36 11.26 -9.54
N PHE A 91 1.84 10.62 -10.59
CA PHE A 91 2.58 11.24 -11.68
C PHE A 91 1.69 11.77 -12.81
N GLY A 92 0.37 11.70 -12.67
CA GLY A 92 -0.57 12.16 -13.69
C GLY A 92 -0.73 11.21 -14.89
N VAL A 93 -0.26 9.96 -14.77
CA VAL A 93 -0.54 8.91 -15.78
C VAL A 93 -1.96 8.38 -15.62
N ASP A 94 -2.56 7.95 -16.75
CA ASP A 94 -3.90 7.35 -16.72
C ASP A 94 -3.93 6.04 -15.93
N THR A 95 -5.08 5.74 -15.35
CA THR A 95 -5.31 4.52 -14.56
C THR A 95 -6.04 3.42 -15.33
N LEU A 96 -6.32 3.60 -16.62
CA LEU A 96 -7.01 2.59 -17.44
C LEU A 96 -6.19 1.32 -17.59
N HIS A 97 -4.88 1.46 -17.62
CA HIS A 97 -3.95 0.35 -17.71
C HIS A 97 -3.19 0.16 -16.41
N PRO A 98 -3.11 -1.08 -15.88
CA PRO A 98 -2.29 -1.35 -14.70
C PRO A 98 -0.87 -0.85 -14.89
N THR A 99 -0.47 0.10 -14.06
CA THR A 99 0.83 0.78 -14.13
C THR A 99 1.50 0.74 -12.76
N THR A 100 2.79 0.40 -12.71
CA THR A 100 3.56 0.40 -11.46
C THR A 100 4.55 1.56 -11.39
N LEU A 101 5.19 1.73 -10.22
CA LEU A 101 6.28 2.68 -10.00
C LEU A 101 7.60 1.93 -9.83
N ALA A 102 8.57 2.25 -10.68
CA ALA A 102 9.91 1.70 -10.69
C ALA A 102 10.94 2.79 -10.37
N HIS A 103 11.26 2.98 -9.07
CA HIS A 103 12.15 4.06 -8.61
C HIS A 103 13.37 3.56 -7.84
N VAL A 104 13.31 2.38 -7.22
CA VAL A 104 14.39 1.84 -6.40
C VAL A 104 15.58 1.40 -7.26
N GLU A 105 16.79 1.78 -6.85
CA GLU A 105 18.07 1.34 -7.42
C GLU A 105 19.04 0.95 -6.29
N ARG A 106 20.21 0.44 -6.66
CA ARG A 106 21.26 0.16 -5.66
C ARG A 106 21.72 1.48 -5.02
N GLY A 107 21.43 1.65 -3.72
CA GLY A 107 21.77 2.86 -2.96
C GLY A 107 20.78 4.03 -3.10
N ALA A 108 19.67 3.84 -3.84
CA ALA A 108 18.57 4.77 -3.96
C ALA A 108 17.26 4.02 -3.68
N HIS A 109 16.65 4.27 -2.53
CA HIS A 109 15.50 3.51 -2.02
C HIS A 109 14.23 4.33 -1.91
N HIS A 110 14.33 5.65 -2.08
CA HIS A 110 13.22 6.59 -1.95
C HIS A 110 13.05 7.40 -3.23
N LEU A 111 11.85 7.89 -3.46
CA LEU A 111 11.50 8.68 -4.64
C LEU A 111 12.40 9.91 -4.83
N THR A 112 12.89 10.49 -3.74
CA THR A 112 13.74 11.68 -3.72
C THR A 112 15.23 11.39 -3.83
N ASP A 113 15.64 10.12 -3.84
CA ASP A 113 17.04 9.74 -3.98
C ASP A 113 17.54 9.95 -5.42
N ASN A 114 18.84 10.20 -5.57
CA ASN A 114 19.46 10.32 -6.88
C ASN A 114 19.53 8.93 -7.53
N VAL A 115 18.97 8.82 -8.73
CA VAL A 115 18.95 7.60 -9.54
C VAL A 115 20.01 7.62 -10.62
N THR A 116 20.39 6.44 -11.11
CA THR A 116 21.43 6.26 -12.14
C THR A 116 20.86 5.91 -13.52
N ALA A 117 19.60 5.49 -13.61
CA ALA A 117 18.96 5.20 -14.91
C ALA A 117 19.01 6.42 -15.80
N ALA A 118 19.56 6.25 -17.00
CA ALA A 118 19.82 7.32 -17.96
C ALA A 118 18.91 7.21 -19.17
N VAL A 119 18.62 8.34 -19.79
CA VAL A 119 17.85 8.45 -21.04
C VAL A 119 18.75 9.04 -22.10
N ASP A 120 18.84 8.43 -23.26
CA ASP A 120 19.59 8.96 -24.40
C ASP A 120 18.81 10.00 -25.23
N ALA A 121 19.41 10.49 -26.32
CA ALA A 121 18.80 11.50 -27.19
C ALA A 121 17.54 10.99 -27.93
N ASP A 122 17.42 9.68 -28.11
CA ASP A 122 16.30 9.04 -28.80
C ASP A 122 15.18 8.65 -27.82
N GLY A 123 15.35 8.94 -26.53
CA GLY A 123 14.37 8.63 -25.48
C GLY A 123 14.42 7.19 -24.96
N LEU A 124 15.52 6.48 -25.25
CA LEU A 124 15.73 5.12 -24.78
C LEU A 124 16.35 5.11 -23.38
N ILE A 125 15.80 4.28 -22.49
CA ILE A 125 16.30 4.14 -21.11
C ILE A 125 17.28 2.99 -21.01
N THR A 126 18.38 3.23 -20.28
CA THR A 126 19.30 2.19 -19.83
C THR A 126 19.44 2.26 -18.31
N GLY A 127 19.24 1.13 -17.61
CA GLY A 127 19.33 1.05 -16.17
C GLY A 127 18.69 -0.21 -15.60
N CYS A 128 18.65 -0.28 -14.27
CA CYS A 128 18.01 -1.39 -13.57
C CYS A 128 17.23 -0.86 -12.38
N LYS A 129 15.93 -1.12 -12.34
CA LYS A 129 15.07 -0.82 -11.20
C LYS A 129 14.85 -2.10 -10.40
N LEU A 130 15.02 -1.99 -9.09
CA LEU A 130 14.97 -3.11 -8.17
C LEU A 130 13.64 -3.15 -7.42
N LEU A 131 13.21 -4.34 -7.06
CA LEU A 131 12.06 -4.55 -6.17
C LEU A 131 10.78 -3.81 -6.60
N VAL A 132 10.55 -3.73 -7.91
CA VAL A 132 9.36 -3.07 -8.47
C VAL A 132 8.10 -3.86 -8.08
N PRO A 133 7.14 -3.22 -7.36
CA PRO A 133 5.95 -3.94 -6.89
C PRO A 133 4.99 -4.24 -8.04
N ASP A 134 4.41 -5.43 -7.99
CA ASP A 134 3.42 -5.95 -8.93
C ASP A 134 3.83 -5.87 -10.43
N VAL A 135 5.14 -5.80 -10.73
CA VAL A 135 5.67 -5.67 -12.09
C VAL A 135 5.23 -6.81 -13.02
N GLY A 136 4.91 -7.99 -12.49
CA GLY A 136 4.43 -9.14 -13.27
C GLY A 136 2.95 -9.07 -13.65
N THR A 137 2.18 -8.15 -13.06
CA THR A 137 0.73 -7.99 -13.28
C THR A 137 0.36 -6.63 -13.85
N THR A 138 1.33 -5.78 -14.12
CA THR A 138 1.16 -4.46 -14.73
C THR A 138 1.63 -4.46 -16.17
N SER A 139 1.07 -3.59 -17.00
CA SER A 139 1.44 -3.43 -18.42
C SER A 139 2.44 -2.29 -18.64
N LYS A 140 2.46 -1.32 -17.73
CA LYS A 140 3.33 -0.14 -17.82
C LYS A 140 4.05 0.11 -16.49
N ALA A 141 5.14 0.86 -16.54
CA ALA A 141 5.85 1.37 -15.38
C ALA A 141 6.21 2.85 -15.53
N VAL A 142 5.98 3.63 -14.47
CA VAL A 142 6.63 4.93 -14.31
C VAL A 142 8.03 4.68 -13.77
N VAL A 143 9.05 5.03 -14.53
CA VAL A 143 10.46 4.82 -14.22
C VAL A 143 11.10 6.16 -13.88
N THR A 144 11.70 6.29 -12.69
CA THR A 144 12.49 7.48 -12.36
C THR A 144 13.83 7.43 -13.07
N THR A 145 14.26 8.55 -13.69
CA THR A 145 15.54 8.66 -14.38
C THR A 145 16.24 9.95 -14.00
N GLN A 146 17.51 10.08 -14.38
CA GLN A 146 18.28 11.33 -14.18
C GLN A 146 17.63 12.56 -14.83
N SER A 147 16.85 12.35 -15.90
CA SER A 147 16.18 13.40 -16.67
C SER A 147 14.70 13.60 -16.28
N GLY A 148 14.24 12.97 -15.18
CA GLY A 148 12.85 12.96 -14.73
C GLY A 148 12.15 11.63 -14.99
N PRO A 149 10.88 11.50 -14.56
CA PRO A 149 10.13 10.26 -14.71
C PRO A 149 9.74 10.01 -16.18
N ARG A 150 9.69 8.73 -16.54
CA ARG A 150 9.38 8.23 -17.88
C ARG A 150 8.37 7.10 -17.80
N LEU A 151 7.48 6.99 -18.76
CA LEU A 151 6.55 5.86 -18.91
C LEU A 151 7.15 4.83 -19.88
N VAL A 152 7.13 3.57 -19.46
CA VAL A 152 7.69 2.43 -20.20
C VAL A 152 6.62 1.35 -20.31
N ALA A 153 6.50 0.68 -21.45
CA ALA A 153 5.76 -0.56 -21.57
C ALA A 153 6.60 -1.72 -20.98
N ILE A 154 5.99 -2.54 -20.12
CA ILE A 154 6.71 -3.66 -19.46
C ILE A 154 7.20 -4.69 -20.49
N GLU A 155 6.47 -4.87 -21.59
CA GLU A 155 6.83 -5.82 -22.66
C GLU A 155 8.16 -5.44 -23.38
N ASP A 156 8.55 -4.17 -23.34
CA ASP A 156 9.80 -3.68 -23.93
C ASP A 156 11.00 -3.82 -22.98
N ALA A 157 10.78 -4.30 -21.76
CA ALA A 157 11.81 -4.46 -20.74
C ALA A 157 11.90 -5.92 -20.26
N ARG A 158 13.02 -6.26 -19.62
CA ARG A 158 13.17 -7.59 -19.04
C ARG A 158 12.82 -7.57 -17.57
N VAL A 159 11.81 -8.36 -17.18
CA VAL A 159 11.40 -8.56 -15.78
C VAL A 159 12.12 -9.77 -15.19
N VAL A 160 12.68 -9.58 -13.98
CA VAL A 160 13.26 -10.67 -13.18
C VAL A 160 12.42 -10.79 -11.90
N ALA A 161 11.56 -11.81 -11.86
CA ALA A 161 10.69 -12.04 -10.70
C ALA A 161 11.48 -12.52 -9.48
N HIS A 162 11.09 -12.05 -8.29
CA HIS A 162 11.65 -12.46 -7.02
C HIS A 162 10.74 -13.39 -6.22
N SER A 163 11.34 -14.27 -5.42
CA SER A 163 10.62 -14.97 -4.37
C SER A 163 10.41 -13.99 -3.19
N THR A 164 9.23 -13.40 -3.12
CA THR A 164 8.91 -12.35 -2.15
C THR A 164 8.36 -12.91 -0.84
N VAL A 165 8.57 -12.19 0.25
CA VAL A 165 8.01 -12.52 1.57
C VAL A 165 6.50 -12.35 1.55
N ASP A 166 5.99 -11.20 1.05
CA ASP A 166 4.57 -11.00 0.77
C ASP A 166 4.25 -11.51 -0.64
N ARG A 167 3.56 -12.66 -0.70
CA ARG A 167 3.14 -13.28 -1.96
C ARG A 167 1.84 -12.69 -2.53
N THR A 168 1.18 -11.85 -1.77
CA THR A 168 -0.01 -11.11 -2.22
C THR A 168 0.36 -9.80 -2.93
N ARG A 169 1.65 -9.37 -2.83
CA ARG A 169 2.27 -8.28 -3.58
C ARG A 169 3.66 -8.71 -4.03
N ARG A 170 3.78 -9.16 -5.25
CA ARG A 170 5.04 -9.70 -5.76
C ARG A 170 5.95 -8.59 -6.25
N LEU A 171 7.25 -8.77 -6.04
CA LEU A 171 8.28 -7.86 -6.47
C LEU A 171 9.13 -8.49 -7.58
N GLY A 172 9.68 -7.65 -8.43
CA GLY A 172 10.67 -8.07 -9.42
C GLY A 172 11.59 -6.92 -9.78
N ASP A 173 12.69 -7.21 -10.46
CA ASP A 173 13.54 -6.19 -11.04
C ASP A 173 13.13 -5.92 -12.48
N LEU A 174 13.24 -4.66 -12.90
CA LEU A 174 12.99 -4.20 -14.25
C LEU A 174 14.32 -3.76 -14.88
N LEU A 175 14.80 -4.55 -15.84
CA LEU A 175 16.03 -4.25 -16.57
C LEU A 175 15.70 -3.55 -17.88
N LEU A 176 16.30 -2.39 -18.08
CA LEU A 176 16.08 -1.46 -19.18
C LEU A 176 17.35 -1.40 -20.01
N GLU A 177 17.31 -1.91 -21.24
CA GLU A 177 18.47 -2.06 -22.13
C GLU A 177 18.18 -1.37 -23.48
N GLY A 178 18.19 -0.03 -23.49
CA GLY A 178 17.74 0.75 -24.64
C GLY A 178 16.22 0.68 -24.80
N THR A 179 15.49 0.72 -23.71
CA THR A 179 14.03 0.55 -23.67
C THR A 179 13.32 1.83 -24.07
N PRO A 180 12.39 1.81 -25.03
CA PRO A 180 11.60 2.97 -25.45
C PRO A 180 10.81 3.56 -24.29
N SER A 181 10.70 4.89 -24.25
CA SER A 181 10.01 5.55 -23.16
C SER A 181 9.43 6.90 -23.55
N GLU A 182 8.36 7.30 -22.88
CA GLU A 182 7.72 8.60 -23.03
C GLU A 182 7.97 9.48 -21.79
N PRO A 183 8.23 10.80 -21.94
CA PRO A 183 8.39 11.67 -20.78
C PRO A 183 7.06 11.80 -20.00
N VAL A 184 7.15 11.73 -18.67
CA VAL A 184 6.03 12.01 -17.78
C VAL A 184 6.29 13.39 -17.14
N PRO A 185 5.55 14.45 -17.54
CA PRO A 185 5.76 15.77 -16.99
C PRO A 185 5.27 15.83 -15.54
N VAL A 186 6.16 16.12 -14.61
CA VAL A 186 5.83 16.32 -13.19
C VAL A 186 6.17 17.73 -12.78
N SER A 187 5.17 18.51 -12.41
CA SER A 187 5.33 19.89 -11.96
C SER A 187 5.63 20.01 -10.46
N ASN A 188 5.20 19.04 -9.65
CA ASN A 188 5.32 19.06 -8.20
C ASN A 188 5.66 17.68 -7.61
N LEU A 189 6.94 17.40 -7.47
CA LEU A 189 7.42 16.12 -6.91
C LEU A 189 7.05 15.98 -5.43
N THR A 190 6.96 17.09 -4.68
CA THR A 190 6.53 17.08 -3.27
C THR A 190 5.10 16.55 -3.13
N ARG A 191 4.20 16.95 -4.04
CA ARG A 191 2.83 16.44 -4.07
C ARG A 191 2.78 14.95 -4.43
N VAL A 192 3.60 14.52 -5.39
CA VAL A 192 3.74 13.10 -5.74
C VAL A 192 4.17 12.28 -4.52
N GLN A 193 5.18 12.75 -3.81
CA GLN A 193 5.65 12.09 -2.58
C GLN A 193 4.55 12.04 -1.51
N ALA A 194 3.85 13.15 -1.29
CA ALA A 194 2.73 13.19 -0.32
C ALA A 194 1.63 12.18 -0.67
N TRP A 195 1.27 12.09 -1.95
CA TRP A 195 0.28 11.11 -2.44
C TRP A 195 0.70 9.67 -2.16
N ILE A 196 1.92 9.31 -2.50
CA ILE A 196 2.47 7.95 -2.29
C ILE A 196 2.49 7.59 -0.79
N LEU A 197 2.92 8.52 0.07
CA LEU A 197 2.93 8.30 1.51
C LEU A 197 1.51 8.15 2.08
N ALA A 198 0.56 8.97 1.61
CA ALA A 198 -0.85 8.86 2.00
C ALA A 198 -1.47 7.53 1.54
N ALA A 199 -1.14 7.07 0.33
CA ALA A 199 -1.59 5.78 -0.19
C ALA A 199 -1.08 4.60 0.67
N CYS A 200 0.21 4.62 1.04
CA CYS A 200 0.79 3.64 1.96
C CYS A 200 0.10 3.64 3.32
N ALA A 201 -0.17 4.83 3.87
CA ALA A 201 -0.83 4.99 5.16
C ALA A 201 -2.26 4.41 5.14
N ASN A 202 -3.03 4.73 4.10
CA ASN A 202 -4.41 4.25 3.97
C ASN A 202 -4.46 2.71 3.85
N GLU A 203 -3.63 2.09 3.02
CA GLU A 203 -3.59 0.63 2.94
C GLU A 203 -3.16 0.00 4.28
N ALA A 204 -2.18 0.58 4.98
CA ALA A 204 -1.72 0.10 6.28
C ALA A 204 -2.81 0.19 7.36
N VAL A 205 -3.63 1.25 7.36
CA VAL A 205 -4.81 1.36 8.25
C VAL A 205 -5.77 0.21 8.02
N GLY A 206 -6.08 -0.12 6.76
CA GLY A 206 -6.95 -1.25 6.43
C GLY A 206 -6.40 -2.61 6.92
N VAL A 207 -5.09 -2.82 6.79
CA VAL A 207 -4.39 -4.01 7.33
C VAL A 207 -4.53 -4.06 8.86
N ALA A 208 -4.24 -2.96 9.56
CA ALA A 208 -4.31 -2.88 11.02
C ALA A 208 -5.72 -3.17 11.54
N GLU A 209 -6.73 -2.55 10.94
CA GLU A 209 -8.14 -2.73 11.30
C GLU A 209 -8.57 -4.19 11.18
N ARG A 210 -8.24 -4.81 10.04
CA ARG A 210 -8.67 -6.18 9.78
C ARG A 210 -8.06 -7.19 10.74
N VAL A 211 -6.77 -7.11 11.01
CA VAL A 211 -6.12 -8.05 11.93
C VAL A 211 -6.58 -7.84 13.37
N LEU A 212 -6.90 -6.62 13.76
CA LEU A 212 -7.48 -6.32 15.07
C LEU A 212 -8.87 -6.91 15.22
N GLU A 213 -9.72 -6.84 14.19
CA GLU A 213 -11.03 -7.53 14.17
C GLU A 213 -10.87 -9.04 14.34
N ILE A 214 -9.96 -9.66 13.57
CA ILE A 214 -9.69 -11.10 13.64
C ILE A 214 -9.23 -11.48 15.05
N ALA A 215 -8.30 -10.71 15.63
CA ALA A 215 -7.78 -10.97 16.98
C ALA A 215 -8.85 -10.79 18.06
N THR A 216 -9.69 -9.76 17.94
CA THR A 216 -10.77 -9.48 18.88
C THR A 216 -11.85 -10.56 18.83
N ALA A 217 -12.23 -11.01 17.63
CA ALA A 217 -13.19 -12.11 17.46
C ALA A 217 -12.66 -13.41 18.07
N HIS A 218 -11.37 -13.72 17.85
CA HIS A 218 -10.73 -14.88 18.47
C HIS A 218 -10.68 -14.75 20.00
N ALA A 219 -10.26 -13.61 20.51
CA ALA A 219 -10.15 -13.36 21.95
C ALA A 219 -11.50 -13.43 22.66
N SER A 220 -12.61 -13.09 21.98
CA SER A 220 -13.97 -13.09 22.51
C SER A 220 -14.60 -14.48 22.60
N THR A 221 -14.04 -15.48 21.89
CA THR A 221 -14.62 -16.83 21.82
C THR A 221 -13.71 -17.92 22.35
N ARG A 222 -12.38 -17.74 22.25
CA ARG A 222 -11.40 -18.73 22.67
C ARG A 222 -11.36 -18.85 24.19
N MET A 223 -11.51 -20.08 24.69
CA MET A 223 -11.42 -20.39 26.12
C MET A 223 -10.08 -21.04 26.47
N GLN A 224 -9.40 -20.52 27.49
CA GLN A 224 -8.24 -21.13 28.14
C GLN A 224 -8.25 -20.80 29.63
N PHE A 225 -7.71 -21.69 30.46
CA PHE A 225 -7.68 -21.55 31.93
C PHE A 225 -9.06 -21.26 32.56
N GLY A 226 -10.11 -21.89 32.00
CA GLY A 226 -11.48 -21.85 32.53
C GLY A 226 -12.30 -20.61 32.14
N ARG A 227 -11.78 -19.68 31.31
CA ARG A 227 -12.52 -18.50 30.85
C ARG A 227 -12.07 -18.04 29.44
N VAL A 228 -12.85 -17.15 28.85
CA VAL A 228 -12.54 -16.52 27.55
C VAL A 228 -11.27 -15.70 27.67
N ILE A 229 -10.33 -15.87 26.72
CA ILE A 229 -8.99 -15.24 26.83
C ILE A 229 -9.03 -13.71 26.80
N GLY A 230 -10.01 -13.10 26.13
CA GLY A 230 -10.21 -11.64 26.12
C GLY A 230 -10.55 -11.03 27.48
N THR A 231 -10.91 -11.85 28.49
CA THR A 231 -11.13 -11.39 29.87
C THR A 231 -9.84 -11.19 30.66
N TYR A 232 -8.70 -11.66 30.15
CA TYR A 232 -7.40 -11.41 30.77
C TYR A 232 -6.89 -10.02 30.35
N GLN A 233 -6.49 -9.21 31.33
CA GLN A 233 -5.98 -7.85 31.06
C GLN A 233 -4.79 -7.82 30.12
N ALA A 234 -3.91 -8.83 30.16
CA ALA A 234 -2.76 -8.94 29.25
C ALA A 234 -3.20 -9.05 27.78
N VAL A 235 -4.37 -9.61 27.49
CA VAL A 235 -4.94 -9.71 26.14
C VAL A 235 -5.77 -8.46 25.82
N SER A 236 -6.72 -8.09 26.70
CA SER A 236 -7.63 -6.96 26.43
C SER A 236 -6.91 -5.62 26.32
N HIS A 237 -5.92 -5.34 27.18
CA HIS A 237 -5.16 -4.09 27.12
C HIS A 237 -4.30 -4.02 25.88
N GLN A 238 -3.65 -5.13 25.48
CA GLN A 238 -2.87 -5.19 24.24
C GLN A 238 -3.73 -4.87 23.01
N LEU A 239 -4.94 -5.45 22.93
CA LEU A 239 -5.87 -5.17 21.82
C LEU A 239 -6.40 -3.73 21.87
N ALA A 240 -6.69 -3.21 23.07
CA ALA A 240 -7.11 -1.82 23.26
C ALA A 240 -6.01 -0.83 22.80
N ASP A 241 -4.75 -1.09 23.13
CA ASP A 241 -3.60 -0.28 22.68
C ASP A 241 -3.43 -0.33 21.14
N CYS A 242 -3.71 -1.48 20.51
CA CYS A 242 -3.72 -1.59 19.05
C CYS A 242 -4.89 -0.81 18.44
N TYR A 243 -6.07 -0.87 19.07
CA TYR A 243 -7.24 -0.09 18.63
C TYR A 243 -6.94 1.41 18.64
N VAL A 244 -6.42 1.94 19.75
CA VAL A 244 -6.04 3.36 19.86
C VAL A 244 -5.03 3.74 18.78
N ALA A 245 -3.98 2.94 18.58
CA ALA A 245 -2.97 3.21 17.56
C ALA A 245 -3.57 3.21 16.15
N THR A 246 -4.48 2.29 15.85
CA THR A 246 -5.17 2.21 14.55
C THR A 246 -6.06 3.42 14.30
N GLU A 247 -6.83 3.87 15.29
CA GLU A 247 -7.71 5.05 15.16
C GLU A 247 -6.94 6.36 15.02
N LEU A 248 -5.81 6.51 15.72
CA LEU A 248 -4.91 7.65 15.54
C LEU A 248 -4.32 7.65 14.12
N ALA A 249 -3.84 6.49 13.63
CA ALA A 249 -3.33 6.35 12.29
C ALA A 249 -4.40 6.65 11.22
N ARG A 250 -5.64 6.19 11.42
CA ARG A 250 -6.79 6.50 10.56
C ARG A 250 -7.03 8.00 10.48
N SER A 251 -7.04 8.68 11.62
CA SER A 251 -7.27 10.13 11.68
C SER A 251 -6.19 10.90 10.91
N LEU A 252 -4.93 10.48 11.02
CA LEU A 252 -3.82 11.06 10.26
C LEU A 252 -3.93 10.76 8.76
N ALA A 253 -4.36 9.55 8.37
CA ALA A 253 -4.56 9.19 6.97
C ALA A 253 -5.70 10.00 6.32
N ILE A 254 -6.79 10.25 7.05
CA ILE A 254 -7.88 11.14 6.60
C ILE A 254 -7.35 12.57 6.43
N TRP A 255 -6.58 13.09 7.39
CA TRP A 255 -5.98 14.42 7.27
C TRP A 255 -5.06 14.52 6.06
N ALA A 256 -4.20 13.51 5.82
CA ALA A 256 -3.31 13.49 4.67
C ALA A 256 -4.07 13.52 3.34
N SER A 257 -5.12 12.70 3.21
CA SER A 257 -5.96 12.66 2.01
C SER A 257 -6.70 13.99 1.80
N TRP A 258 -7.31 14.55 2.85
CA TRP A 258 -7.96 15.85 2.79
C TRP A 258 -6.99 16.98 2.41
N ALA A 259 -5.78 16.99 2.97
CA ALA A 259 -4.79 18.01 2.68
C ALA A 259 -4.32 17.97 1.21
N LEU A 260 -4.26 16.77 0.62
CA LEU A 260 -3.98 16.59 -0.80
C LEU A 260 -5.11 17.15 -1.67
N ASP A 261 -6.37 16.91 -1.34
CA ASP A 261 -7.51 17.38 -2.10
C ASP A 261 -7.70 18.91 -1.98
N ALA A 262 -7.37 19.47 -0.82
CA ALA A 262 -7.42 20.90 -0.56
C ALA A 262 -6.19 21.69 -1.07
N ASP A 263 -5.20 21.04 -1.71
CA ASP A 263 -3.90 21.63 -2.05
C ASP A 263 -3.25 22.36 -0.84
N ASP A 264 -3.45 21.80 0.37
CA ASP A 264 -2.93 22.38 1.61
C ASP A 264 -1.40 22.26 1.65
N PRO A 265 -0.66 23.32 2.01
CA PRO A 265 0.80 23.28 2.10
C PRO A 265 1.34 22.28 3.13
N SER A 266 0.51 21.83 4.08
CA SER A 266 0.86 20.78 5.04
C SER A 266 0.73 19.35 4.51
N ALA A 267 0.31 19.12 3.25
CA ALA A 267 0.01 17.81 2.70
C ALA A 267 1.17 16.80 2.88
N LEU A 268 2.42 17.20 2.60
CA LEU A 268 3.58 16.32 2.79
C LEU A 268 3.79 15.98 4.27
N LEU A 269 3.67 16.97 5.17
CA LEU A 269 3.79 16.76 6.61
C LEU A 269 2.71 15.79 7.12
N ALA A 270 1.46 16.00 6.71
CA ALA A 270 0.34 15.15 7.06
C ALA A 270 0.55 13.71 6.56
N ALA A 271 0.98 13.56 5.31
CA ALA A 271 1.23 12.26 4.70
C ALA A 271 2.39 11.51 5.36
N ALA A 272 3.48 12.21 5.71
CA ALA A 272 4.62 11.64 6.43
C ALA A 272 4.21 11.17 7.84
N ALA A 273 3.41 11.97 8.56
CA ALA A 273 2.88 11.61 9.88
C ALA A 273 1.95 10.39 9.79
N ALA A 274 1.02 10.39 8.82
CA ALA A 274 0.13 9.27 8.56
C ALA A 274 0.90 7.99 8.24
N LYS A 275 1.90 8.06 7.36
CA LYS A 275 2.74 6.92 6.98
C LYS A 275 3.51 6.34 8.17
N ALA A 276 4.11 7.22 8.99
CA ALA A 276 4.87 6.81 10.17
C ALA A 276 4.01 6.04 11.18
N ASP A 277 2.81 6.54 11.45
CA ASP A 277 1.95 5.95 12.48
C ASP A 277 1.14 4.77 11.95
N ALA A 278 0.67 4.81 10.70
CA ALA A 278 -0.07 3.70 10.09
C ALA A 278 0.81 2.45 9.88
N GLY A 279 2.05 2.61 9.39
CA GLY A 279 3.00 1.50 9.26
C GLY A 279 3.29 0.84 10.60
N ALA A 280 3.61 1.65 11.62
CA ALA A 280 3.87 1.15 12.97
C ALA A 280 2.63 0.49 13.61
N ALA A 281 1.44 1.06 13.42
CA ALA A 281 0.19 0.51 13.94
C ALA A 281 -0.15 -0.84 13.28
N ALA A 282 0.04 -0.96 11.96
CA ALA A 282 -0.22 -2.20 11.23
C ALA A 282 0.71 -3.32 11.68
N VAL A 283 2.01 -3.05 11.82
CA VAL A 283 2.98 -4.03 12.34
C VAL A 283 2.60 -4.46 13.76
N LYS A 284 2.35 -3.50 14.67
CA LYS A 284 1.96 -3.76 16.06
C LYS A 284 0.67 -4.60 16.16
N ALA A 285 -0.35 -4.26 15.37
CA ALA A 285 -1.61 -4.99 15.35
C ALA A 285 -1.44 -6.43 14.85
N CYS A 286 -0.62 -6.65 13.82
CA CYS A 286 -0.31 -7.98 13.31
C CYS A 286 0.43 -8.84 14.35
N GLU A 287 1.43 -8.27 15.03
CA GLU A 287 2.17 -8.95 16.10
C GLU A 287 1.25 -9.34 17.26
N ALA A 288 0.39 -8.42 17.68
CA ALA A 288 -0.61 -8.68 18.72
C ALA A 288 -1.61 -9.78 18.30
N ALA A 289 -2.09 -9.72 17.06
CA ALA A 289 -3.01 -10.73 16.52
C ALA A 289 -2.38 -12.12 16.49
N ILE A 290 -1.15 -12.25 16.02
CA ILE A 290 -0.39 -13.51 16.01
C ILE A 290 -0.20 -14.01 17.45
N GLN A 291 0.19 -13.14 18.39
CA GLN A 291 0.39 -13.49 19.79
C GLN A 291 -0.90 -13.99 20.45
N VAL A 292 -2.04 -13.33 20.21
CA VAL A 292 -3.35 -13.69 20.75
C VAL A 292 -3.82 -15.05 20.21
N HIS A 293 -3.51 -15.39 18.96
CA HIS A 293 -3.83 -16.70 18.38
C HIS A 293 -2.86 -17.81 18.86
N GLY A 294 -1.69 -17.44 19.39
CA GLY A 294 -0.70 -18.41 19.84
C GLY A 294 -0.12 -19.23 18.67
N GLY A 295 0.15 -20.50 18.89
CA GLY A 295 0.80 -21.36 17.89
C GLY A 295 0.11 -21.41 16.52
N ILE A 296 -1.22 -21.31 16.47
CA ILE A 296 -1.99 -21.31 15.21
C ILE A 296 -1.67 -20.03 14.40
N GLY A 297 -1.47 -18.89 15.06
CA GLY A 297 -1.17 -17.62 14.38
C GLY A 297 0.09 -17.66 13.51
N PHE A 298 1.01 -18.59 13.78
CA PHE A 298 2.26 -18.76 13.04
C PHE A 298 2.24 -19.87 11.97
N THR A 299 1.14 -20.60 11.85
CA THR A 299 1.04 -21.67 10.86
C THR A 299 0.78 -21.12 9.45
N TRP A 300 1.13 -21.88 8.41
CA TRP A 300 0.84 -21.54 7.03
C TRP A 300 -0.66 -21.45 6.71
N ASP A 301 -1.49 -22.18 7.49
CA ASP A 301 -2.94 -22.15 7.37
C ASP A 301 -3.56 -20.85 7.91
N SER A 302 -2.80 -20.10 8.73
CA SER A 302 -3.24 -18.81 9.25
C SER A 302 -3.06 -17.69 8.23
N ILE A 303 -4.09 -16.87 8.04
CA ILE A 303 -4.01 -15.67 7.19
C ILE A 303 -3.15 -14.56 7.84
N LEU A 304 -2.95 -14.59 9.16
CA LEU A 304 -2.31 -13.51 9.93
C LEU A 304 -0.89 -13.22 9.48
N HIS A 305 -0.09 -14.25 9.16
CA HIS A 305 1.28 -14.03 8.71
C HIS A 305 1.33 -13.32 7.34
N ARG A 306 0.26 -13.37 6.52
CA ARG A 306 0.19 -12.66 5.24
C ARG A 306 -0.07 -11.18 5.47
N TYR A 307 -0.97 -10.84 6.41
CA TYR A 307 -1.15 -9.47 6.86
C TYR A 307 0.13 -8.89 7.46
N TYR A 308 0.85 -9.65 8.28
CA TYR A 308 2.12 -9.21 8.85
C TYR A 308 3.16 -8.88 7.77
N LYS A 309 3.27 -9.71 6.74
CA LYS A 309 4.17 -9.48 5.61
C LYS A 309 3.81 -8.23 4.81
N ARG A 310 2.51 -8.00 4.57
CA ARG A 310 2.02 -6.77 3.95
C ARG A 310 2.30 -5.55 4.82
N ALA A 311 2.08 -5.63 6.13
CA ALA A 311 2.40 -4.55 7.06
C ALA A 311 3.89 -4.19 7.04
N GLN A 312 4.79 -5.19 7.02
CA GLN A 312 6.23 -4.98 6.90
C GLN A 312 6.62 -4.31 5.57
N PHE A 313 6.00 -4.72 4.45
CA PHE A 313 6.20 -4.05 3.17
C PHE A 313 5.78 -2.59 3.24
N LEU A 314 4.58 -2.32 3.75
CA LEU A 314 4.03 -0.96 3.85
C LEU A 314 4.84 -0.08 4.81
N ASP A 315 5.37 -0.61 5.91
CA ASP A 315 6.25 0.15 6.82
C ASP A 315 7.60 0.47 6.17
N ALA A 316 8.17 -0.45 5.40
CA ALA A 316 9.48 -0.27 4.77
C ALA A 316 9.44 0.62 3.51
N PHE A 317 8.39 0.50 2.68
CA PHE A 317 8.27 1.19 1.40
C PHE A 317 8.24 2.71 1.60
N GLU A 318 9.06 3.47 0.85
CA GLU A 318 9.27 4.92 1.00
C GLU A 318 9.73 5.36 2.41
N GLY A 319 10.40 4.48 3.12
CA GLY A 319 11.00 4.74 4.42
C GLY A 319 10.14 4.35 5.62
N SER A 320 10.80 3.78 6.61
CA SER A 320 10.17 3.34 7.86
C SER A 320 9.63 4.51 8.70
N ALA A 321 8.85 4.20 9.73
CA ALA A 321 8.36 5.17 10.71
C ALA A 321 9.48 6.04 11.30
N ALA A 322 10.66 5.47 11.55
CA ALA A 322 11.81 6.22 12.07
C ALA A 322 12.32 7.27 11.07
N ARG A 323 12.39 6.92 9.78
CA ARG A 323 12.77 7.84 8.70
C ARG A 323 11.77 8.98 8.60
N GLN A 324 10.47 8.67 8.50
CA GLN A 324 9.42 9.68 8.35
C GLN A 324 9.42 10.67 9.53
N ARG A 325 9.60 10.19 10.76
CA ARG A 325 9.70 11.06 11.94
C ARG A 325 10.96 11.93 11.91
N GLY A 326 12.07 11.45 11.36
CA GLY A 326 13.28 12.23 11.13
C GLY A 326 13.05 13.39 10.14
N ASP A 327 12.38 13.12 9.02
CA ASP A 327 12.05 14.09 7.99
C ASP A 327 11.06 15.16 8.51
N ILE A 328 10.05 14.74 9.30
CA ILE A 328 9.14 15.65 10.02
C ILE A 328 9.91 16.58 10.98
N ALA A 329 10.79 16.01 11.81
CA ALA A 329 11.57 16.78 12.75
C ALA A 329 12.47 17.79 12.04
N ALA A 330 13.12 17.40 10.94
CA ALA A 330 13.93 18.30 10.12
C ALA A 330 13.10 19.47 9.56
N THR A 331 11.90 19.21 9.08
CA THR A 331 10.98 20.23 8.56
C THR A 331 10.56 21.23 9.64
N ILE A 332 10.15 20.74 10.83
CA ILE A 332 9.69 21.61 11.93
C ILE A 332 10.84 22.44 12.52
N LEU A 333 12.03 21.87 12.62
CA LEU A 333 13.19 22.57 13.22
C LEU A 333 13.85 23.57 12.25
N SER A 334 13.55 23.50 10.95
CA SER A 334 14.06 24.44 9.95
C SER A 334 13.10 25.60 9.64
N SER A 335 11.88 25.55 10.15
CA SER A 335 10.87 26.62 10.06
C SER A 335 10.97 27.59 11.22
#